data_a93e9adecefbe8a93a2489a07ee416f9
#
_entry.id   a93e9adecefbe8a93a2489a07ee416f9
#
_cell.length_a   1.000
_cell.length_b   1.000
_cell.length_c   1.000
_cell.angle_alpha   90.00
_cell.angle_beta   90.00
_cell.angle_gamma   90.00
#
_symmetry.space_group_name_H-M   'P 1'
#
loop_
_entity.id
_entity.type
_entity.pdbx_description
1 polymer ?
#
loop_
_entity_poly.entity_id
_entity_poly.type
_entity_poly.pdbx_seq_one_letter_code
_entity_poly.pdbx_strand_id
1 'polypeptide(L)'
;MDFNKYQYIGKLNTEFLEVEFGKLATDELILTDERDDHIKERHDRDYNLFHQCVYDIIKRPDTVLKDSKNQNTVFYIKYIEETHLNIVIRLSLEIENTNRKNSIITSYQLGVKTLKRLKKNNKTLYNKE
;
A
#
# COMPACT_ATOMS: atom_id res chain seq x y z
N MET A 1 26.15 11.81 -2.74
CA MET A 1 25.05 11.32 -3.59
C MET A 1 23.94 10.76 -2.70
N ASP A 2 22.74 11.19 -2.94
CA ASP A 2 21.60 10.73 -2.15
C ASP A 2 20.85 9.65 -2.91
N PHE A 3 20.96 8.42 -2.43
CA PHE A 3 20.27 7.27 -3.04
C PHE A 3 18.87 7.09 -2.49
N ASN A 4 18.51 7.87 -1.48
CA ASN A 4 17.28 7.66 -0.73
C ASN A 4 16.30 8.80 -0.93
N LYS A 5 16.24 9.32 -2.15
CA LYS A 5 15.24 10.33 -2.46
C LYS A 5 13.87 9.70 -2.40
N TYR A 6 13.01 10.31 -1.62
CA TYR A 6 11.65 9.84 -1.47
C TYR A 6 10.71 10.96 -1.08
N GLN A 7 9.44 10.72 -1.33
CA GLN A 7 8.36 11.59 -0.90
C GLN A 7 7.73 11.00 0.34
N TYR A 8 7.58 11.81 1.38
CA TYR A 8 6.82 11.40 2.56
C TYR A 8 5.33 11.44 2.21
N ILE A 9 4.64 10.33 2.40
CA ILE A 9 3.21 10.23 2.05
C ILE A 9 2.32 10.53 3.24
N GLY A 10 2.64 9.97 4.40
CA GLY A 10 1.82 10.17 5.59
C GLY A 10 2.04 9.07 6.60
N LYS A 11 1.10 8.95 7.53
CA LYS A 11 1.15 7.94 8.59
C LYS A 11 0.06 6.91 8.35
N LEU A 12 0.40 5.64 8.58
CA LEU A 12 -0.53 4.53 8.55
C LEU A 12 -1.24 4.42 9.90
N ASN A 13 -2.50 3.96 9.87
CA ASN A 13 -3.15 3.49 11.08
C ASN A 13 -2.57 2.12 11.40
N THR A 14 -1.83 2.02 12.50
CA THR A 14 -1.08 0.81 12.80
C THR A 14 -1.87 -0.25 13.57
N GLU A 15 -3.03 0.09 14.12
CA GLU A 15 -3.77 -0.83 14.99
C GLU A 15 -4.05 -2.18 14.35
N PHE A 16 -4.77 -2.17 13.22
CA PHE A 16 -5.12 -3.45 12.57
C PHE A 16 -3.89 -4.14 11.96
N LEU A 17 -2.89 -3.38 11.58
CA LEU A 17 -1.65 -3.95 11.02
C LEU A 17 -0.86 -4.67 12.11
N GLU A 18 -0.76 -4.08 13.29
CA GLU A 18 0.02 -4.68 14.38
C GLU A 18 -0.63 -5.92 14.96
N VAL A 19 -1.94 -6.04 14.86
CA VAL A 19 -2.64 -7.27 15.26
C VAL A 19 -2.14 -8.45 14.42
N GLU A 20 -1.89 -8.22 13.14
CA GLU A 20 -1.47 -9.29 12.23
C GLU A 20 0.04 -9.48 12.18
N PHE A 21 0.80 -8.39 12.16
CA PHE A 21 2.24 -8.43 11.87
C PHE A 21 3.13 -8.25 13.08
N GLY A 22 2.58 -7.85 14.22
CA GLY A 22 3.38 -7.43 15.34
C GLY A 22 3.76 -5.95 15.20
N LYS A 23 4.61 -5.46 16.08
CA LYS A 23 4.90 -4.03 16.14
C LYS A 23 5.62 -3.53 14.90
N LEU A 24 5.12 -2.45 14.33
CA LEU A 24 5.77 -1.76 13.21
C LEU A 24 6.94 -0.93 13.75
N ALA A 25 8.00 -0.85 12.95
CA ALA A 25 9.16 -0.02 13.28
C ALA A 25 8.78 1.47 13.26
N THR A 26 7.82 1.83 12.43
CA THR A 26 7.35 3.20 12.27
C THR A 26 5.96 3.18 11.66
N ASP A 27 5.22 4.27 11.84
CA ASP A 27 3.93 4.44 11.16
C ASP A 27 4.09 5.23 9.85
N GLU A 28 5.29 5.72 9.55
CA GLU A 28 5.52 6.54 8.36
C GLU A 28 5.52 5.74 7.08
N LEU A 29 4.92 6.33 6.04
CA LEU A 29 4.87 5.74 4.70
C LEU A 29 5.55 6.66 3.71
N ILE A 30 6.43 6.10 2.88
CA ILE A 30 7.15 6.84 1.86
C ILE A 30 6.93 6.26 0.48
N LEU A 31 7.22 7.08 -0.53
CA LEU A 31 7.28 6.67 -1.92
C LEU A 31 8.64 7.09 -2.45
N THR A 32 9.50 6.12 -2.77
CA THR A 32 10.81 6.44 -3.33
C THR A 32 10.68 6.90 -4.78
N ASP A 33 11.64 7.70 -5.24
CA ASP A 33 11.66 8.15 -6.63
C ASP A 33 11.70 6.97 -7.61
N GLU A 34 12.45 5.94 -7.26
CA GLU A 34 12.52 4.72 -8.07
C GLU A 34 11.15 4.05 -8.22
N ARG A 35 10.41 3.94 -7.13
CA ARG A 35 9.07 3.32 -7.18
C ARG A 35 8.06 4.21 -7.89
N ASP A 36 8.18 5.51 -7.70
CA ASP A 36 7.33 6.45 -8.42
C ASP A 36 7.52 6.33 -9.93
N ASP A 37 8.78 6.27 -10.38
CA ASP A 37 9.09 6.05 -11.79
C ASP A 37 8.54 4.72 -12.30
N HIS A 38 8.66 3.67 -11.48
CA HIS A 38 8.14 2.35 -11.81
C HIS A 38 6.62 2.38 -12.03
N ILE A 39 5.88 3.07 -11.15
CA ILE A 39 4.43 3.20 -11.29
C ILE A 39 4.09 3.96 -12.57
N LYS A 40 4.82 5.03 -12.83
CA LYS A 40 4.62 5.84 -14.02
C LYS A 40 4.86 5.05 -15.31
N GLU A 41 5.90 4.23 -15.34
CA GLU A 41 6.24 3.42 -16.52
C GLU A 41 5.31 2.25 -16.74
N ARG A 42 4.98 1.52 -15.65
CA ARG A 42 4.21 0.28 -15.73
C ARG A 42 2.71 0.51 -15.70
N HIS A 43 2.27 1.58 -15.06
CA HIS A 43 0.85 1.83 -14.82
C HIS A 43 0.51 3.27 -15.18
N ASP A 44 0.93 3.68 -16.36
CA ASP A 44 0.78 5.04 -16.86
C ASP A 44 -0.65 5.56 -16.76
N ARG A 45 -1.64 4.72 -17.09
CA ARG A 45 -3.04 5.09 -17.01
C ARG A 45 -3.47 5.46 -15.59
N ASP A 46 -2.86 4.81 -14.60
CA ASP A 46 -3.26 4.94 -13.20
C ASP A 46 -2.43 5.96 -12.44
N TYR A 47 -1.37 6.43 -13.05
CA TYR A 47 -0.37 7.26 -12.37
C TYR A 47 -0.96 8.55 -11.81
N ASN A 48 -1.71 9.28 -12.61
CA ASN A 48 -2.32 10.53 -12.17
C ASN A 48 -3.36 10.29 -11.09
N LEU A 49 -4.17 9.27 -11.25
CA LEU A 49 -5.19 8.90 -10.26
C LEU A 49 -4.52 8.50 -8.94
N PHE A 50 -3.45 7.73 -9.02
CA PHE A 50 -2.67 7.34 -7.86
C PHE A 50 -2.20 8.58 -7.09
N HIS A 51 -1.57 9.53 -7.76
CA HIS A 51 -1.06 10.73 -7.10
C HIS A 51 -2.15 11.62 -6.52
N GLN A 52 -3.30 11.66 -7.17
CA GLN A 52 -4.45 12.43 -6.66
C GLN A 52 -5.05 11.81 -5.41
N CYS A 53 -5.03 10.49 -5.31
CA CYS A 53 -5.84 9.76 -4.34
C CYS A 53 -5.06 9.03 -3.26
N VAL A 54 -3.73 8.95 -3.39
CA VAL A 54 -2.91 8.14 -2.48
C VAL A 54 -3.12 8.49 -1.01
N TYR A 55 -3.20 9.77 -0.69
CA TYR A 55 -3.37 10.21 0.70
C TYR A 55 -4.72 9.77 1.27
N ASP A 56 -5.77 9.90 0.46
CA ASP A 56 -7.11 9.51 0.89
C ASP A 56 -7.23 7.99 1.06
N ILE A 57 -6.60 7.24 0.17
CA ILE A 57 -6.63 5.77 0.25
C ILE A 57 -5.93 5.27 1.50
N ILE A 58 -4.77 5.85 1.83
CA ILE A 58 -4.01 5.46 3.01
C ILE A 58 -4.79 5.79 4.28
N LYS A 59 -5.44 6.93 4.29
CA LYS A 59 -6.16 7.41 5.47
C LYS A 59 -7.51 6.70 5.64
N ARG A 60 -8.20 6.42 4.55
CA ARG A 60 -9.55 5.85 4.56
C ARG A 60 -9.74 4.79 3.49
N PRO A 61 -9.03 3.66 3.60
CA PRO A 61 -9.20 2.58 2.63
C PRO A 61 -10.58 1.94 2.80
N ASP A 62 -11.09 1.34 1.73
CA ASP A 62 -12.29 0.51 1.82
C ASP A 62 -11.94 -0.85 2.42
N THR A 63 -10.80 -1.40 2.01
CA THR A 63 -10.36 -2.72 2.43
C THR A 63 -8.85 -2.77 2.46
N VAL A 64 -8.29 -3.46 3.46
CA VAL A 64 -6.86 -3.76 3.50
C VAL A 64 -6.71 -5.26 3.59
N LEU A 65 -5.93 -5.83 2.69
CA LEU A 65 -5.68 -7.27 2.63
C LEU A 65 -4.20 -7.55 2.89
N LYS A 66 -3.94 -8.69 3.54
CA LYS A 66 -2.56 -9.19 3.70
C LYS A 66 -2.18 -9.98 2.45
N ASP A 67 -1.09 -9.59 1.79
CA ASP A 67 -0.59 -10.34 0.63
C ASP A 67 -0.10 -11.71 1.07
N SER A 68 -0.72 -12.77 0.56
CA SER A 68 -0.36 -14.13 0.92
C SER A 68 0.93 -14.60 0.28
N LYS A 69 1.41 -13.89 -0.74
CA LYS A 69 2.58 -14.29 -1.52
C LYS A 69 3.85 -13.56 -1.11
N ASN A 70 3.74 -12.33 -0.67
CA ASN A 70 4.90 -11.51 -0.32
C ASN A 70 4.87 -11.15 1.14
N GLN A 71 5.99 -11.41 1.81
CA GLN A 71 6.11 -11.19 3.24
C GLN A 71 5.94 -9.71 3.59
N ASN A 72 5.23 -9.44 4.68
CA ASN A 72 5.06 -8.10 5.25
C ASN A 72 4.50 -7.08 4.25
N THR A 73 3.65 -7.55 3.35
CA THR A 73 3.08 -6.73 2.28
C THR A 73 1.57 -6.71 2.41
N VAL A 74 0.98 -5.56 2.16
CA VAL A 74 -0.46 -5.36 2.25
C VAL A 74 -0.98 -4.64 1.01
N PHE A 75 -2.28 -4.81 0.74
CA PHE A 75 -3.00 -4.14 -0.34
C PHE A 75 -3.99 -3.18 0.28
N TYR A 76 -3.85 -1.90 -0.02
CA TYR A 76 -4.82 -0.87 0.35
C TYR A 76 -5.68 -0.60 -0.86
N ILE A 77 -6.97 -0.90 -0.76
CA ILE A 77 -7.90 -0.87 -1.89
C ILE A 77 -9.03 0.11 -1.61
N LYS A 78 -9.33 0.95 -2.59
CA LYS A 78 -10.44 1.89 -2.48
C LYS A 78 -11.12 2.07 -3.83
N TYR A 79 -12.45 2.14 -3.80
CA TYR A 79 -13.24 2.43 -4.99
C TYR A 79 -13.24 3.95 -5.22
N ILE A 80 -12.67 4.38 -6.33
CA ILE A 80 -12.50 5.78 -6.67
C ILE A 80 -12.75 5.96 -8.16
N GLU A 81 -13.59 6.92 -8.52
CA GLU A 81 -13.87 7.26 -9.92
C GLU A 81 -14.18 6.03 -10.77
N GLU A 82 -15.10 5.23 -10.26
CA GLU A 82 -15.60 4.05 -10.96
C GLU A 82 -14.57 2.92 -11.15
N THR A 83 -13.49 2.97 -10.40
CA THR A 83 -12.48 1.90 -10.42
C THR A 83 -12.03 1.56 -9.01
N HIS A 84 -11.45 0.37 -8.84
CA HIS A 84 -10.80 0.00 -7.58
C HIS A 84 -9.30 0.19 -7.74
N LEU A 85 -8.77 1.16 -7.02
CA LEU A 85 -7.34 1.41 -7.03
C LEU A 85 -6.69 0.65 -5.87
N ASN A 86 -5.63 -0.09 -6.18
CA ASN A 86 -4.87 -0.86 -5.21
C ASN A 86 -3.51 -0.21 -5.01
N ILE A 87 -3.12 0.00 -3.75
CA ILE A 87 -1.78 0.46 -3.41
C ILE A 87 -1.10 -0.66 -2.64
N VAL A 88 0.01 -1.14 -3.16
CA VAL A 88 0.77 -2.23 -2.54
C VAL A 88 1.85 -1.62 -1.66
N ILE A 89 1.84 -1.99 -0.38
CA ILE A 89 2.74 -1.41 0.63
C ILE A 89 3.54 -2.51 1.31
N ARG A 90 4.86 -2.33 1.39
CA ARG A 90 5.74 -3.16 2.21
C ARG A 90 5.89 -2.52 3.57
N LEU A 91 5.57 -3.28 4.61
CA LEU A 91 5.68 -2.82 5.99
C LEU A 91 7.08 -3.07 6.54
N SER A 92 7.54 -2.18 7.40
CA SER A 92 8.79 -2.33 8.13
C SER A 92 8.47 -2.71 9.57
N LEU A 93 8.86 -3.91 9.98
CA LEU A 93 8.56 -4.41 11.31
C LEU A 93 9.72 -4.15 12.26
N GLU A 94 9.39 -3.87 13.52
CA GLU A 94 10.40 -3.62 14.54
C GLU A 94 11.36 -4.79 14.69
N ILE A 95 10.84 -6.01 14.61
CA ILE A 95 11.64 -7.22 14.75
C ILE A 95 12.71 -7.38 13.65
N GLU A 96 12.48 -6.76 12.49
CA GLU A 96 13.45 -6.81 11.38
C GLU A 96 14.69 -5.97 11.65
N ASN A 97 14.54 -4.92 12.47
CA ASN A 97 15.64 -4.04 12.89
C ASN A 97 16.43 -3.46 11.71
N THR A 98 15.71 -2.99 10.69
CA THR A 98 16.32 -2.49 9.45
C THR A 98 16.40 -0.97 9.35
N ASN A 99 15.76 -0.24 10.25
CA ASN A 99 15.61 1.22 10.20
C ASN A 99 14.94 1.72 8.93
N ARG A 100 14.20 0.86 8.26
CA ARG A 100 13.46 1.25 7.06
C ARG A 100 12.10 1.80 7.43
N LYS A 101 11.54 2.57 6.53
CA LYS A 101 10.15 3.05 6.64
C LYS A 101 9.25 2.12 5.85
N ASN A 102 7.95 2.20 6.10
CA ASN A 102 6.97 1.52 5.27
C ASN A 102 7.01 2.20 3.90
N SER A 103 6.94 1.44 2.83
CA SER A 103 7.10 1.99 1.48
C SER A 103 6.08 1.46 0.50
N ILE A 104 5.66 2.33 -0.41
CA ILE A 104 4.79 1.95 -1.52
C ILE A 104 5.63 1.19 -2.54
N ILE A 105 5.18 -0.01 -2.91
CA ILE A 105 5.86 -0.84 -3.90
C ILE A 105 5.34 -0.53 -5.30
N THR A 106 4.01 -0.46 -5.44
CA THR A 106 3.37 -0.15 -6.71
C THR A 106 1.90 0.21 -6.49
N SER A 107 1.23 0.63 -7.55
CA SER A 107 -0.19 0.91 -7.53
C SER A 107 -0.79 0.63 -8.90
N TYR A 108 -2.00 0.06 -8.94
CA TYR A 108 -2.68 -0.25 -10.19
C TYR A 108 -4.17 -0.48 -9.95
N GLN A 109 -4.94 -0.40 -11.02
CA GLN A 109 -6.37 -0.67 -10.97
C GLN A 109 -6.64 -2.16 -10.89
N LEU A 110 -7.73 -2.52 -10.19
CA LEU A 110 -8.20 -3.89 -10.11
C LEU A 110 -9.54 -4.00 -10.84
N GLY A 111 -9.64 -4.97 -11.75
CA GLY A 111 -10.92 -5.35 -12.31
C GLY A 111 -11.76 -6.09 -11.27
N VAL A 112 -13.05 -6.21 -11.51
CA VAL A 112 -13.98 -6.85 -10.57
C VAL A 112 -13.58 -8.29 -10.26
N LYS A 113 -13.21 -9.06 -11.28
CA LYS A 113 -12.81 -10.47 -11.09
C LYS A 113 -11.53 -10.58 -10.27
N THR A 114 -10.55 -9.73 -10.56
CA THR A 114 -9.29 -9.72 -9.82
C THR A 114 -9.52 -9.34 -8.36
N LEU A 115 -10.36 -8.34 -8.12
CA LEU A 115 -10.69 -7.92 -6.75
C LEU A 115 -11.31 -9.08 -5.97
N LYS A 116 -12.28 -9.77 -6.57
CA LYS A 116 -12.92 -10.92 -5.90
C LYS A 116 -11.90 -12.01 -5.58
N ARG A 117 -10.99 -12.30 -6.51
CA ARG A 117 -9.96 -13.31 -6.30
C ARG A 117 -9.00 -12.90 -5.18
N LEU A 118 -8.59 -11.64 -5.16
CA LEU A 118 -7.73 -11.15 -4.09
C LEU A 118 -8.39 -11.25 -2.73
N LYS A 119 -9.66 -10.87 -2.63
CA LYS A 119 -10.39 -10.97 -1.37
C LYS A 119 -10.57 -12.41 -0.90
N LYS A 120 -10.71 -13.33 -1.83
CA LYS A 120 -10.85 -14.76 -1.52
C LYS A 120 -9.54 -15.36 -1.03
N ASN A 121 -8.42 -14.98 -1.66
CA ASN A 121 -7.12 -15.63 -1.45
C ASN A 121 -6.22 -14.92 -0.44
N ASN A 122 -6.64 -13.78 0.08
CA ASN A 122 -5.83 -12.99 1.01
C ASN A 122 -6.66 -12.63 2.23
N LYS A 123 -6.02 -12.65 3.38
CA LYS A 123 -6.69 -12.33 4.64
C LYS A 123 -7.09 -10.86 4.68
N THR A 124 -8.33 -10.58 5.05
CA THR A 124 -8.81 -9.22 5.25
C THR A 124 -8.35 -8.73 6.62
N LEU A 125 -7.62 -7.63 6.63
CA LEU A 125 -7.15 -7.01 7.88
C LEU A 125 -8.05 -5.86 8.30
N TYR A 126 -8.68 -5.22 7.35
CA TYR A 126 -9.59 -4.10 7.60
C TYR A 126 -10.65 -4.06 6.49
N ASN A 127 -11.88 -3.77 6.89
CA ASN A 127 -12.98 -3.54 5.96
C ASN A 127 -13.83 -2.43 6.57
N LYS A 128 -14.12 -1.39 5.79
CA LYS A 128 -14.85 -0.22 6.31
C LYS A 128 -16.29 -0.54 6.75
N GLU A 129 -16.84 -1.64 6.25
CA GLU A 129 -18.19 -2.07 6.61
C GLU A 129 -18.17 -3.03 7.79
#